data_ff5f53c569cf7c4b10f35bfe662567de
#
_entry.id   ff5f53c569cf7c4b10f35bfe662567de
#
_cell.length_a   1.000
_cell.length_b   1.000
_cell.length_c   1.000
_cell.angle_alpha   90.00
_cell.angle_beta   90.00
_cell.angle_gamma   90.00
#
_symmetry.space_group_name_H-M   'P 1'
#
loop_
_entity.id
_entity.type
_entity.pdbx_description
1 polymer ?
#
loop_
_entity_poly.entity_id
_entity_poly.type
_entity_poly.pdbx_seq_one_letter_code
_entity_poly.pdbx_strand_id
1 'polypeptide(L)'
;MAKLILFDVDGTLYRRDCKVPESAKKAIETCIKNGYHVMLCTGRNHSIIPEEVRDLPVTGEIEGCGTYVSVNGKILTDAALTGATCQEVLSILYDCRCPFYIENSDYFYYDEKYVPPVFASAVQSMNTNYPGYAKHMGEFPSRISKITVYPEDRSRLAELQKRLSPWFDVIIHEEYVYIEIILKGYSKGTGVKQVIDYLAIDPKDTYGFGDSMNDLPMLETVAHGIVMGDATESLKQRFPSTTSIYDNGIANGLKELGLIK
;
A
#
# COMPACT_ATOMS: atom_id res chain seq x y z
N MET A 1 19.88 15.04 13.70
CA MET A 1 20.02 14.41 12.37
C MET A 1 18.61 14.22 11.80
N ALA A 2 18.46 14.27 10.48
CA ALA A 2 17.17 14.01 9.86
C ALA A 2 16.79 12.54 10.07
N LYS A 3 15.52 12.29 10.40
CA LYS A 3 14.97 10.94 10.58
C LYS A 3 13.96 10.67 9.48
N LEU A 4 13.79 9.41 9.10
CA LEU A 4 12.76 8.96 8.17
C LEU A 4 11.70 8.17 8.94
N ILE A 5 10.46 8.59 8.85
CA ILE A 5 9.31 7.94 9.50
C ILE A 5 8.31 7.57 8.40
N LEU A 6 8.01 6.28 8.30
CA LEU A 6 7.10 5.72 7.30
C LEU A 6 5.84 5.19 7.98
N PHE A 7 4.70 5.50 7.40
CA PHE A 7 3.42 5.01 7.86
C PHE A 7 2.71 4.26 6.75
N ASP A 8 2.25 3.05 7.05
CA ASP A 8 1.21 2.44 6.24
C ASP A 8 -0.09 3.23 6.38
N VAL A 9 -1.02 3.00 5.46
CA VAL A 9 -2.30 3.71 5.39
C VAL A 9 -3.40 2.90 6.08
N ASP A 10 -3.79 1.77 5.53
CA ASP A 10 -4.97 1.02 5.96
C ASP A 10 -4.71 0.25 7.26
N GLY A 11 -5.46 0.56 8.33
CA GLY A 11 -5.24 -0.06 9.64
C GLY A 11 -4.12 0.60 10.45
N THR A 12 -3.36 1.51 9.87
CA THR A 12 -2.26 2.24 10.51
C THR A 12 -2.58 3.73 10.66
N LEU A 13 -2.74 4.47 9.56
CA LEU A 13 -3.15 5.89 9.55
C LEU A 13 -4.64 6.07 9.31
N TYR A 14 -5.25 5.20 8.51
CA TYR A 14 -6.62 5.35 8.02
C TYR A 14 -7.51 4.26 8.59
N ARG A 15 -8.53 4.69 9.34
CA ARG A 15 -9.46 3.81 10.04
C ARG A 15 -10.54 3.27 9.10
N ARG A 16 -11.18 2.17 9.50
CA ARG A 16 -12.32 1.58 8.76
C ARG A 16 -13.53 2.51 8.65
N ASP A 17 -13.64 3.52 9.55
CA ASP A 17 -14.67 4.56 9.48
C ASP A 17 -14.29 5.75 8.57
N CYS A 18 -13.29 5.54 7.72
CA CYS A 18 -12.80 6.51 6.73
C CYS A 18 -12.24 7.80 7.32
N LYS A 19 -11.48 7.69 8.44
CA LYS A 19 -10.87 8.84 9.11
C LYS A 19 -9.41 8.59 9.50
N VAL A 20 -8.62 9.65 9.44
CA VAL A 20 -7.30 9.72 10.09
C VAL A 20 -7.49 10.27 11.50
N PRO A 21 -7.01 9.59 12.56
CA PRO A 21 -7.12 10.10 13.94
C PRO A 21 -6.47 11.48 14.08
N GLU A 22 -7.13 12.41 14.76
CA GLU A 22 -6.59 13.76 15.01
C GLU A 22 -5.27 13.73 15.77
N SER A 23 -5.07 12.73 16.65
CA SER A 23 -3.80 12.49 17.33
C SER A 23 -2.66 12.14 16.36
N ALA A 24 -2.95 11.36 15.32
CA ALA A 24 -1.99 11.00 14.28
C ALA A 24 -1.63 12.22 13.42
N LYS A 25 -2.61 13.04 12.99
CA LYS A 25 -2.38 14.29 12.24
C LYS A 25 -1.43 15.22 13.01
N LYS A 26 -1.72 15.49 14.29
CA LYS A 26 -0.88 16.33 15.15
C LYS A 26 0.52 15.76 15.38
N ALA A 27 0.62 14.45 15.50
CA ALA A 27 1.91 13.78 15.66
C ALA A 27 2.77 13.90 14.39
N ILE A 28 2.18 13.70 13.21
CA ILE A 28 2.83 13.91 11.91
C ILE A 28 3.31 15.35 11.76
N GLU A 29 2.46 16.34 12.02
CA GLU A 29 2.85 17.75 11.99
C GLU A 29 4.03 18.04 12.93
N THR A 30 4.03 17.43 14.12
CA THR A 30 5.12 17.59 15.09
C THR A 30 6.41 17.01 14.57
N CYS A 31 6.37 15.81 13.96
CA CYS A 31 7.54 15.19 13.34
C CYS A 31 8.13 16.09 12.25
N ILE A 32 7.29 16.66 11.40
CA ILE A 32 7.72 17.59 10.33
C ILE A 32 8.33 18.88 10.91
N LYS A 33 7.71 19.46 11.96
CA LYS A 33 8.26 20.63 12.67
C LYS A 33 9.62 20.33 13.31
N ASN A 34 9.86 19.08 13.70
CA ASN A 34 11.15 18.60 14.21
C ASN A 34 12.19 18.36 13.09
N GLY A 35 11.83 18.62 11.82
CA GLY A 35 12.73 18.43 10.66
C GLY A 35 12.88 16.98 10.21
N TYR A 36 11.93 16.10 10.54
CA TYR A 36 11.92 14.70 10.10
C TYR A 36 11.24 14.56 8.74
N HIS A 37 11.70 13.60 7.94
CA HIS A 37 10.98 13.16 6.75
C HIS A 37 9.85 12.22 7.16
N VAL A 38 8.63 12.57 6.82
CA VAL A 38 7.45 11.74 7.06
C VAL A 38 6.89 11.31 5.73
N MET A 39 6.69 10.01 5.53
CA MET A 39 6.23 9.46 4.24
C MET A 39 5.12 8.43 4.42
N LEU A 40 4.25 8.34 3.44
CA LEU A 40 3.33 7.22 3.29
C LEU A 40 4.07 6.01 2.71
N CYS A 41 3.66 4.80 3.12
CA CYS A 41 4.19 3.55 2.57
C CYS A 41 3.05 2.53 2.44
N THR A 42 2.35 2.53 1.32
CA THR A 42 1.05 1.85 1.17
C THR A 42 1.01 0.86 0.01
N GLY A 43 0.13 -0.13 0.13
CA GLY A 43 -0.27 -0.99 -0.99
C GLY A 43 -1.21 -0.32 -1.99
N ARG A 44 -1.82 0.82 -1.62
CA ARG A 44 -2.67 1.60 -2.52
C ARG A 44 -1.85 2.28 -3.60
N ASN A 45 -2.39 2.34 -4.81
CA ASN A 45 -1.87 3.24 -5.84
C ASN A 45 -2.45 4.64 -5.67
N HIS A 46 -1.81 5.63 -6.27
CA HIS A 46 -2.19 7.04 -6.18
C HIS A 46 -3.67 7.30 -6.47
N SER A 47 -4.22 6.62 -7.46
CA SER A 47 -5.63 6.73 -7.86
C SER A 47 -6.64 6.39 -6.76
N ILE A 48 -6.25 5.62 -5.74
CA ILE A 48 -7.13 5.13 -4.66
C ILE A 48 -6.66 5.49 -3.25
N ILE A 49 -5.80 6.49 -3.11
CA ILE A 49 -5.46 7.07 -1.81
C ILE A 49 -6.61 7.99 -1.36
N PRO A 50 -7.14 7.82 -0.13
CA PRO A 50 -8.20 8.68 0.41
C PRO A 50 -7.76 10.16 0.48
N GLU A 51 -8.67 11.09 0.16
CA GLU A 51 -8.41 12.52 0.19
C GLU A 51 -7.86 12.96 1.56
N GLU A 52 -8.44 12.49 2.65
CA GLU A 52 -7.99 12.81 4.02
C GLU A 52 -6.54 12.38 4.30
N VAL A 53 -6.05 11.33 3.62
CA VAL A 53 -4.66 10.88 3.70
C VAL A 53 -3.76 11.71 2.80
N ARG A 54 -4.23 12.11 1.60
CA ARG A 54 -3.49 12.99 0.68
C ARG A 54 -3.24 14.38 1.28
N ASP A 55 -4.16 14.86 2.11
CA ASP A 55 -4.07 16.17 2.77
C ASP A 55 -3.05 16.20 3.91
N LEU A 56 -2.47 15.06 4.28
CA LEU A 56 -1.41 15.01 5.28
C LEU A 56 -0.15 15.71 4.75
N PRO A 57 0.55 16.48 5.58
CA PRO A 57 1.73 17.23 5.17
C PRO A 57 2.98 16.33 5.07
N VAL A 58 2.89 15.24 4.28
CA VAL A 58 3.98 14.30 4.11
C VAL A 58 5.03 14.79 3.12
N THR A 59 6.26 14.32 3.26
CA THR A 59 7.40 14.69 2.40
C THR A 59 7.55 13.78 1.18
N GLY A 60 6.75 12.72 1.09
CA GLY A 60 6.77 11.80 -0.03
C GLY A 60 5.92 10.56 0.21
N GLU A 61 5.92 9.67 -0.78
CA GLU A 61 5.02 8.53 -0.85
C GLU A 61 5.71 7.33 -1.49
N ILE A 62 5.47 6.15 -0.92
CA ILE A 62 5.75 4.83 -1.49
C ILE A 62 4.40 4.17 -1.67
N GLU A 63 3.97 3.99 -2.91
CA GLU A 63 2.64 3.50 -3.28
C GLU A 63 2.72 2.20 -4.08
N GLY A 64 1.58 1.52 -4.24
CA GLY A 64 1.48 0.29 -5.01
C GLY A 64 2.49 -0.77 -4.55
N CYS A 65 2.74 -0.86 -3.23
CA CYS A 65 3.78 -1.72 -2.67
C CYS A 65 5.17 -1.44 -3.27
N GLY A 66 5.52 -0.17 -3.52
CA GLY A 66 6.84 0.24 -4.01
C GLY A 66 6.96 0.39 -5.53
N THR A 67 5.88 0.17 -6.29
CA THR A 67 5.88 0.41 -7.74
C THR A 67 5.88 1.90 -8.08
N TYR A 68 5.45 2.74 -7.15
CA TYR A 68 5.58 4.19 -7.26
C TYR A 68 6.27 4.75 -6.02
N VAL A 69 7.27 5.62 -6.23
CA VAL A 69 8.01 6.29 -5.16
C VAL A 69 8.21 7.75 -5.52
N SER A 70 7.78 8.66 -4.66
CA SER A 70 8.03 10.09 -4.79
C SER A 70 8.60 10.69 -3.51
N VAL A 71 9.46 11.70 -3.64
CA VAL A 71 10.04 12.46 -2.53
C VAL A 71 10.07 13.93 -2.87
N ASN A 72 9.44 14.77 -2.06
CA ASN A 72 9.34 16.22 -2.29
C ASN A 72 8.85 16.58 -3.71
N GLY A 73 7.86 15.85 -4.21
CA GLY A 73 7.28 16.03 -5.55
C GLY A 73 8.13 15.49 -6.70
N LYS A 74 9.32 14.93 -6.43
CA LYS A 74 10.14 14.26 -7.45
C LYS A 74 9.82 12.77 -7.49
N ILE A 75 9.38 12.27 -8.64
CA ILE A 75 9.17 10.85 -8.87
C ILE A 75 10.53 10.16 -9.04
N LEU A 76 10.80 9.15 -8.22
CA LEU A 76 11.98 8.31 -8.26
C LEU A 76 11.71 7.00 -9.01
N THR A 77 10.49 6.47 -8.86
CA THR A 77 10.02 5.24 -9.51
C THR A 77 8.56 5.41 -9.92
N ASP A 78 8.22 4.93 -11.11
CA ASP A 78 6.85 4.74 -11.60
C ASP A 78 6.86 3.49 -12.50
N ALA A 79 6.83 2.32 -11.88
CA ALA A 79 7.04 1.04 -12.53
C ALA A 79 5.71 0.39 -12.93
N ALA A 80 5.68 -0.13 -14.14
CA ALA A 80 4.55 -0.88 -14.65
C ALA A 80 4.97 -1.83 -15.78
N LEU A 81 4.25 -2.91 -15.98
CA LEU A 81 4.25 -3.63 -17.23
C LEU A 81 3.63 -2.76 -18.32
N THR A 82 4.10 -2.92 -19.55
CA THR A 82 3.62 -2.14 -20.71
C THR A 82 3.50 -3.01 -21.97
N GLY A 83 2.81 -2.50 -22.96
CA GLY A 83 2.73 -3.11 -24.29
C GLY A 83 1.97 -4.43 -24.36
N ALA A 84 2.42 -5.35 -25.19
CA ALA A 84 1.73 -6.64 -25.44
C ALA A 84 1.59 -7.51 -24.20
N THR A 85 2.50 -7.39 -23.23
CA THR A 85 2.47 -8.15 -21.98
C THR A 85 1.22 -7.82 -21.15
N CYS A 86 0.71 -6.59 -21.21
CA CYS A 86 -0.54 -6.24 -20.54
C CYS A 86 -1.72 -7.06 -21.08
N GLN A 87 -1.77 -7.33 -22.39
CA GLN A 87 -2.82 -8.15 -23.00
C GLN A 87 -2.70 -9.62 -22.59
N GLU A 88 -1.47 -10.14 -22.52
CA GLU A 88 -1.23 -11.50 -22.04
C GLU A 88 -1.69 -11.68 -20.59
N VAL A 89 -1.33 -10.75 -19.72
CA VAL A 89 -1.77 -10.74 -18.31
C VAL A 89 -3.29 -10.70 -18.20
N LEU A 90 -3.94 -9.83 -18.98
CA LEU A 90 -5.40 -9.73 -18.98
C LEU A 90 -6.06 -11.04 -19.44
N SER A 91 -5.54 -11.67 -20.49
CA SER A 91 -6.02 -12.99 -20.96
C SER A 91 -5.92 -14.04 -19.84
N ILE A 92 -4.81 -14.07 -19.09
CA ILE A 92 -4.62 -14.98 -17.97
C ILE A 92 -5.68 -14.75 -16.88
N LEU A 93 -5.96 -13.49 -16.53
CA LEU A 93 -6.96 -13.14 -15.52
C LEU A 93 -8.36 -13.62 -15.91
N TYR A 94 -8.78 -13.39 -17.17
CA TYR A 94 -10.07 -13.85 -17.67
C TYR A 94 -10.15 -15.39 -17.73
N ASP A 95 -9.10 -16.07 -18.18
CA ASP A 95 -9.03 -17.53 -18.24
C ASP A 95 -9.19 -18.16 -16.85
N CYS A 96 -8.55 -17.56 -15.84
CA CYS A 96 -8.63 -18.02 -14.45
C CYS A 96 -9.98 -17.70 -13.78
N ARG A 97 -10.83 -16.90 -14.42
CA ARG A 97 -12.17 -16.52 -13.94
C ARG A 97 -12.20 -15.99 -12.50
N CYS A 98 -11.14 -15.28 -12.10
CA CYS A 98 -11.12 -14.56 -10.82
C CYS A 98 -11.60 -13.12 -11.09
N PRO A 99 -12.57 -12.59 -10.33
CA PRO A 99 -12.90 -11.16 -10.36
C PRO A 99 -11.69 -10.33 -9.99
N PHE A 100 -11.43 -9.24 -10.71
CA PHE A 100 -10.24 -8.44 -10.52
C PHE A 100 -10.44 -6.98 -10.87
N TYR A 101 -9.58 -6.13 -10.34
CA TYR A 101 -9.27 -4.84 -10.92
C TYR A 101 -7.77 -4.67 -11.10
N ILE A 102 -7.40 -3.84 -12.07
CA ILE A 102 -6.02 -3.52 -12.42
C ILE A 102 -5.73 -2.09 -12.01
N GLU A 103 -4.54 -1.87 -11.49
CA GLU A 103 -4.11 -0.57 -10.98
C GLU A 103 -2.81 -0.12 -11.67
N ASN A 104 -2.71 1.18 -11.88
CA ASN A 104 -1.46 1.90 -12.13
C ASN A 104 -1.46 3.23 -11.38
N SER A 105 -0.42 4.06 -11.53
CA SER A 105 -0.32 5.35 -10.86
C SER A 105 -1.49 6.30 -11.16
N ASP A 106 -2.13 6.18 -12.34
CA ASP A 106 -3.14 7.14 -12.78
C ASP A 106 -4.56 6.68 -12.51
N TYR A 107 -4.83 5.36 -12.74
CA TYR A 107 -6.19 4.81 -12.77
C TYR A 107 -6.27 3.42 -12.15
N PHE A 108 -7.50 3.01 -11.83
CA PHE A 108 -7.86 1.62 -11.66
C PHE A 108 -8.89 1.20 -12.72
N TYR A 109 -8.80 -0.05 -13.21
CA TYR A 109 -9.60 -0.60 -14.29
C TYR A 109 -10.35 -1.83 -13.82
N TYR A 110 -11.64 -1.91 -14.10
CA TYR A 110 -12.48 -3.06 -13.80
C TYR A 110 -13.43 -3.39 -14.96
N ASP A 111 -13.92 -4.64 -15.02
CA ASP A 111 -14.88 -5.07 -16.00
C ASP A 111 -16.29 -5.09 -15.38
N GLU A 112 -17.16 -4.18 -15.84
CA GLU A 112 -18.55 -4.09 -15.37
C GLU A 112 -19.35 -5.37 -15.60
N LYS A 113 -19.00 -6.15 -16.63
CA LYS A 113 -19.67 -7.41 -16.95
C LYS A 113 -19.25 -8.54 -16.02
N TYR A 114 -18.19 -8.33 -15.23
CA TYR A 114 -17.60 -9.32 -14.36
C TYR A 114 -17.41 -8.79 -12.94
N VAL A 115 -18.53 -8.37 -12.33
CA VAL A 115 -18.57 -7.84 -10.96
C VAL A 115 -19.48 -8.74 -10.10
N PRO A 116 -18.96 -9.86 -9.57
CA PRO A 116 -19.74 -10.70 -8.67
C PRO A 116 -20.02 -9.98 -7.34
N PRO A 117 -20.99 -10.46 -6.54
CA PRO A 117 -21.41 -9.80 -5.30
C PRO A 117 -20.27 -9.49 -4.33
N VAL A 118 -19.28 -10.39 -4.22
CA VAL A 118 -18.10 -10.20 -3.36
C VAL A 118 -17.24 -9.00 -3.80
N PHE A 119 -17.26 -8.65 -5.07
CA PHE A 119 -16.50 -7.54 -5.64
C PHE A 119 -17.34 -6.25 -5.80
N ALA A 120 -18.67 -6.37 -5.87
CA ALA A 120 -19.57 -5.24 -6.14
C ALA A 120 -19.45 -4.11 -5.12
N SER A 121 -19.31 -4.43 -3.84
CA SER A 121 -19.13 -3.43 -2.78
C SER A 121 -17.82 -2.67 -2.93
N ALA A 122 -16.74 -3.34 -3.34
CA ALA A 122 -15.45 -2.70 -3.59
C ALA A 122 -15.56 -1.73 -4.77
N VAL A 123 -16.13 -2.16 -5.91
CA VAL A 123 -16.36 -1.31 -7.08
C VAL A 123 -17.22 -0.09 -6.74
N GLN A 124 -18.31 -0.30 -6.00
CA GLN A 124 -19.18 0.80 -5.58
C GLN A 124 -18.42 1.81 -4.69
N SER A 125 -17.66 1.32 -3.71
CA SER A 125 -16.84 2.17 -2.85
C SER A 125 -15.80 2.95 -3.65
N MET A 126 -15.13 2.30 -4.60
CA MET A 126 -14.12 2.93 -5.45
C MET A 126 -14.72 4.03 -6.33
N ASN A 127 -15.87 3.78 -6.97
CA ASN A 127 -16.55 4.77 -7.80
C ASN A 127 -17.08 5.97 -6.99
N THR A 128 -17.51 5.73 -5.74
CA THR A 128 -18.02 6.79 -4.86
C THR A 128 -16.90 7.64 -4.29
N ASN A 129 -15.82 7.02 -3.83
CA ASN A 129 -14.77 7.69 -3.09
C ASN A 129 -13.66 8.26 -4.00
N TYR A 130 -13.53 7.74 -5.24
CA TYR A 130 -12.48 8.11 -6.18
C TYR A 130 -13.05 8.43 -7.57
N PRO A 131 -13.97 9.42 -7.68
CA PRO A 131 -14.59 9.75 -8.95
C PRO A 131 -13.55 10.24 -9.97
N GLY A 132 -13.62 9.72 -11.19
CA GLY A 132 -12.69 10.06 -12.26
C GLY A 132 -11.43 9.21 -12.35
N TYR A 133 -11.12 8.41 -11.32
CA TYR A 133 -9.99 7.46 -11.35
C TYR A 133 -10.39 6.06 -11.82
N ALA A 134 -11.69 5.75 -11.79
CA ALA A 134 -12.23 4.49 -12.29
C ALA A 134 -12.30 4.52 -13.82
N LYS A 135 -11.85 3.45 -14.45
CA LYS A 135 -11.93 3.21 -15.88
C LYS A 135 -12.55 1.85 -16.15
N HIS A 136 -13.29 1.76 -17.26
CA HIS A 136 -13.82 0.49 -17.71
C HIS A 136 -12.76 -0.30 -18.47
N MET A 137 -12.81 -1.62 -18.41
CA MET A 137 -11.83 -2.49 -19.09
C MET A 137 -11.83 -2.32 -20.61
N GLY A 138 -12.89 -1.76 -21.19
CA GLY A 138 -12.93 -1.36 -22.60
C GLY A 138 -11.93 -0.26 -22.99
N GLU A 139 -11.47 0.52 -22.01
CA GLU A 139 -10.38 1.49 -22.13
C GLU A 139 -9.02 0.85 -21.80
N PHE A 140 -8.73 -0.27 -22.30
CA PHE A 140 -7.64 -1.19 -22.01
C PHE A 140 -6.41 -0.56 -21.31
N PRO A 141 -5.97 -1.05 -20.13
CA PRO A 141 -4.80 -0.48 -19.46
C PRO A 141 -3.53 -0.72 -20.27
N SER A 142 -2.89 0.35 -20.71
CA SER A 142 -1.58 0.30 -21.35
C SER A 142 -0.42 0.06 -20.37
N ARG A 143 -0.71 0.17 -19.06
CA ARG A 143 0.23 0.01 -17.95
C ARG A 143 -0.43 -0.77 -16.82
N ILE A 144 0.29 -1.73 -16.24
CA ILE A 144 -0.15 -2.53 -15.08
C ILE A 144 0.95 -2.52 -14.02
N SER A 145 0.67 -1.90 -12.87
CA SER A 145 1.59 -1.88 -11.74
C SER A 145 1.20 -2.90 -10.68
N LYS A 146 -0.09 -3.10 -10.48
CA LYS A 146 -0.65 -4.00 -9.47
C LYS A 146 -1.99 -4.55 -9.96
N ILE A 147 -2.36 -5.71 -9.46
CA ILE A 147 -3.65 -6.34 -9.69
C ILE A 147 -4.20 -6.79 -8.34
N THR A 148 -5.49 -6.56 -8.12
CA THR A 148 -6.19 -7.12 -6.96
C THR A 148 -7.26 -8.06 -7.47
N VAL A 149 -7.28 -9.30 -6.96
CA VAL A 149 -8.25 -10.32 -7.33
C VAL A 149 -9.12 -10.70 -6.15
N TYR A 150 -10.38 -11.04 -6.44
CA TYR A 150 -11.40 -11.48 -5.47
C TYR A 150 -11.83 -12.91 -5.83
N PRO A 151 -11.06 -13.93 -5.44
CA PRO A 151 -11.34 -15.29 -5.84
C PRO A 151 -12.60 -15.84 -5.14
N GLU A 152 -13.62 -16.19 -5.92
CA GLU A 152 -14.78 -16.93 -5.42
C GLU A 152 -14.41 -18.41 -5.14
N ASP A 153 -13.50 -18.94 -5.95
CA ASP A 153 -12.92 -20.29 -5.81
C ASP A 153 -11.39 -20.18 -5.75
N ARG A 154 -10.83 -20.51 -4.60
CA ARG A 154 -9.38 -20.49 -4.39
C ARG A 154 -8.63 -21.65 -5.09
N SER A 155 -9.31 -22.64 -5.62
CA SER A 155 -8.68 -23.77 -6.31
C SER A 155 -7.86 -23.36 -7.54
N ARG A 156 -8.22 -22.21 -8.16
CA ARG A 156 -7.52 -21.67 -9.34
C ARG A 156 -6.33 -20.76 -9.02
N LEU A 157 -6.11 -20.43 -7.75
CA LEU A 157 -5.04 -19.51 -7.36
C LEU A 157 -3.65 -20.04 -7.71
N ALA A 158 -3.40 -21.34 -7.56
CA ALA A 158 -2.11 -21.93 -7.90
C ALA A 158 -1.81 -21.82 -9.40
N GLU A 159 -2.83 -21.99 -10.25
CA GLU A 159 -2.69 -21.79 -11.70
C GLU A 159 -2.43 -20.32 -12.03
N LEU A 160 -3.23 -19.41 -11.45
CA LEU A 160 -3.06 -17.97 -11.63
C LEU A 160 -1.65 -17.52 -11.22
N GLN A 161 -1.21 -17.92 -10.03
CA GLN A 161 0.13 -17.61 -9.52
C GLN A 161 1.22 -18.13 -10.46
N LYS A 162 1.12 -19.39 -10.91
CA LYS A 162 2.08 -19.98 -11.83
C LYS A 162 2.15 -19.22 -13.14
N ARG A 163 1.01 -18.85 -13.74
CA ARG A 163 0.95 -18.15 -15.03
C ARG A 163 1.44 -16.70 -14.93
N LEU A 164 1.19 -16.01 -13.80
CA LEU A 164 1.63 -14.64 -13.58
C LEU A 164 3.06 -14.51 -13.04
N SER A 165 3.65 -15.60 -12.54
CA SER A 165 4.98 -15.61 -11.90
C SER A 165 6.14 -15.05 -12.73
N PRO A 166 6.11 -14.98 -14.07
CA PRO A 166 7.17 -14.29 -14.81
C PRO A 166 7.25 -12.79 -14.49
N TRP A 167 6.12 -12.16 -14.16
CA TRP A 167 6.02 -10.70 -14.01
C TRP A 167 5.60 -10.24 -12.63
N PHE A 168 4.95 -11.10 -11.85
CA PHE A 168 4.34 -10.72 -10.58
C PHE A 168 4.65 -11.70 -9.46
N ASP A 169 4.65 -11.16 -8.25
CA ASP A 169 4.58 -11.90 -7.00
C ASP A 169 3.15 -11.81 -6.43
N VAL A 170 2.68 -12.91 -5.83
CA VAL A 170 1.31 -13.02 -5.29
C VAL A 170 1.37 -12.99 -3.77
N ILE A 171 0.69 -12.03 -3.15
CA ILE A 171 0.54 -11.92 -1.70
C ILE A 171 -0.86 -12.38 -1.33
N ILE A 172 -0.92 -13.48 -0.59
CA ILE A 172 -2.17 -14.03 -0.06
C ILE A 172 -2.32 -13.53 1.37
N HIS A 173 -3.39 -12.79 1.61
CA HIS A 173 -3.81 -12.42 2.96
C HIS A 173 -4.81 -13.46 3.47
N GLU A 174 -4.52 -14.09 4.60
CA GLU A 174 -5.43 -15.06 5.20
C GLU A 174 -6.70 -14.41 5.73
N GLU A 175 -6.59 -13.14 6.12
CA GLU A 175 -7.64 -12.37 6.77
C GLU A 175 -8.56 -11.61 5.80
N TYR A 176 -8.16 -11.50 4.52
CA TYR A 176 -8.91 -10.74 3.51
C TYR A 176 -9.49 -11.65 2.44
N VAL A 177 -10.61 -11.21 1.88
CA VAL A 177 -11.27 -11.89 0.77
C VAL A 177 -10.57 -11.65 -0.58
N TYR A 178 -9.61 -10.73 -0.62
CA TYR A 178 -8.85 -10.40 -1.82
C TYR A 178 -7.38 -10.83 -1.72
N ILE A 179 -6.72 -10.84 -2.87
CA ILE A 179 -5.32 -11.20 -3.05
C ILE A 179 -4.64 -10.09 -3.83
N GLU A 180 -3.48 -9.67 -3.38
CA GLU A 180 -2.65 -8.68 -4.07
C GLU A 180 -1.63 -9.38 -4.98
N ILE A 181 -1.52 -8.90 -6.20
CA ILE A 181 -0.59 -9.37 -7.22
C ILE A 181 0.27 -8.16 -7.60
N ILE A 182 1.53 -8.18 -7.16
CA ILE A 182 2.45 -7.05 -7.21
C ILE A 182 3.53 -7.30 -8.24
N LEU A 183 3.90 -6.27 -8.99
CA LEU A 183 4.97 -6.33 -9.96
C LEU A 183 6.26 -6.88 -9.32
N LYS A 184 6.85 -7.89 -9.96
CA LYS A 184 8.00 -8.63 -9.42
C LYS A 184 9.21 -7.74 -9.17
N GLY A 185 9.83 -7.95 -8.02
CA GLY A 185 10.98 -7.15 -7.59
C GLY A 185 10.62 -5.87 -6.85
N TYR A 186 9.32 -5.58 -6.68
CA TYR A 186 8.84 -4.44 -5.91
C TYR A 186 8.20 -4.91 -4.59
N SER A 187 8.38 -4.11 -3.57
CA SER A 187 7.75 -4.26 -2.26
C SER A 187 7.83 -2.93 -1.51
N LYS A 188 7.09 -2.77 -0.43
CA LYS A 188 7.25 -1.61 0.46
C LYS A 188 8.72 -1.44 0.89
N GLY A 189 9.42 -2.54 1.17
CA GLY A 189 10.84 -2.52 1.57
C GLY A 189 11.80 -2.04 0.46
N THR A 190 11.56 -2.41 -0.81
CA THR A 190 12.39 -1.90 -1.91
C THR A 190 12.21 -0.39 -2.11
N GLY A 191 10.98 0.11 -1.97
CA GLY A 191 10.72 1.55 -1.97
C GLY A 191 11.40 2.28 -0.82
N VAL A 192 11.36 1.70 0.40
CA VAL A 192 12.04 2.26 1.58
C VAL A 192 13.55 2.36 1.36
N LYS A 193 14.20 1.31 0.84
CA LYS A 193 15.65 1.34 0.53
C LYS A 193 15.98 2.47 -0.44
N GLN A 194 15.19 2.63 -1.50
CA GLN A 194 15.39 3.70 -2.46
C GLN A 194 15.28 5.10 -1.83
N VAL A 195 14.33 5.30 -0.92
CA VAL A 195 14.17 6.57 -0.20
C VAL A 195 15.34 6.84 0.74
N ILE A 196 15.79 5.83 1.51
CA ILE A 196 16.97 5.92 2.39
C ILE A 196 18.20 6.37 1.60
N ASP A 197 18.45 5.72 0.46
CA ASP A 197 19.59 6.03 -0.41
C ASP A 197 19.45 7.45 -1.00
N TYR A 198 18.27 7.82 -1.49
CA TYR A 198 18.04 9.13 -2.10
C TYR A 198 18.18 10.29 -1.12
N LEU A 199 17.67 10.14 0.11
CA LEU A 199 17.76 11.15 1.16
C LEU A 199 19.08 11.10 1.95
N ALA A 200 19.92 10.10 1.70
CA ALA A 200 21.14 9.82 2.47
C ALA A 200 20.89 9.74 3.99
N ILE A 201 19.80 9.09 4.39
CA ILE A 201 19.43 8.88 5.80
C ILE A 201 20.29 7.74 6.37
N ASP A 202 20.81 7.94 7.59
CA ASP A 202 21.45 6.85 8.32
C ASP A 202 20.41 5.75 8.61
N PRO A 203 20.64 4.49 8.21
CA PRO A 203 19.66 3.42 8.44
C PRO A 203 19.15 3.33 9.88
N LYS A 204 19.97 3.63 10.89
CA LYS A 204 19.56 3.63 12.30
C LYS A 204 18.51 4.69 12.66
N ASP A 205 18.34 5.73 11.82
CA ASP A 205 17.37 6.83 12.00
C ASP A 205 16.10 6.61 11.16
N THR A 206 15.74 5.34 10.89
CA THR A 206 14.56 4.97 10.11
C THR A 206 13.52 4.26 10.97
N TYR A 207 12.25 4.64 10.81
CA TYR A 207 11.10 4.17 11.59
C TYR A 207 9.96 3.80 10.65
N GLY A 208 9.27 2.70 10.92
CA GLY A 208 8.13 2.26 10.10
C GLY A 208 7.00 1.75 10.97
N PHE A 209 5.77 2.16 10.66
CA PHE A 209 4.54 1.72 11.31
C PHE A 209 3.66 0.98 10.32
N GLY A 210 3.15 -0.20 10.71
CA GLY A 210 2.30 -1.04 9.87
C GLY A 210 1.44 -2.00 10.69
N ASP A 211 0.53 -2.72 10.03
CA ASP A 211 -0.41 -3.63 10.69
C ASP A 211 -0.58 -4.98 10.00
N SER A 212 -0.20 -5.10 8.73
CA SER A 212 -0.49 -6.28 7.91
C SER A 212 0.74 -6.88 7.21
N MET A 213 0.60 -8.07 6.64
CA MET A 213 1.73 -8.81 6.06
C MET A 213 2.41 -8.12 4.86
N ASN A 214 1.73 -7.21 4.17
CA ASN A 214 2.37 -6.43 3.11
C ASN A 214 3.34 -5.36 3.66
N ASP A 215 3.27 -5.06 4.98
CA ASP A 215 4.20 -4.17 5.68
C ASP A 215 5.50 -4.86 6.08
N LEU A 216 5.50 -6.18 6.15
CA LEU A 216 6.65 -6.93 6.60
C LEU A 216 7.96 -6.51 5.91
N PRO A 217 8.02 -6.32 4.57
CA PRO A 217 9.24 -5.85 3.92
C PRO A 217 9.68 -4.44 4.35
N MET A 218 8.73 -3.53 4.67
CA MET A 218 9.04 -2.21 5.24
C MET A 218 9.59 -2.35 6.65
N LEU A 219 8.88 -3.08 7.53
CA LEU A 219 9.24 -3.27 8.93
C LEU A 219 10.61 -3.93 9.12
N GLU A 220 10.98 -4.85 8.21
CA GLU A 220 12.32 -5.49 8.19
C GLU A 220 13.42 -4.59 7.61
N THR A 221 13.06 -3.58 6.83
CA THR A 221 14.05 -2.68 6.18
C THR A 221 14.45 -1.53 7.08
N VAL A 222 13.53 -1.02 7.90
CA VAL A 222 13.82 0.08 8.84
C VAL A 222 14.52 -0.43 10.10
N ALA A 223 15.26 0.44 10.79
CA ALA A 223 15.87 0.07 12.08
C ALA A 223 14.84 -0.11 13.20
N HIS A 224 13.73 0.62 13.13
CA HIS A 224 12.68 0.61 14.15
C HIS A 224 11.32 0.33 13.49
N GLY A 225 11.02 -0.96 13.31
CA GLY A 225 9.70 -1.42 12.87
C GLY A 225 8.76 -1.52 14.06
N ILE A 226 7.59 -0.90 13.98
CA ILE A 226 6.55 -0.89 15.02
C ILE A 226 5.24 -1.36 14.39
N VAL A 227 4.53 -2.24 15.05
CA VAL A 227 3.22 -2.69 14.61
C VAL A 227 2.10 -2.08 15.43
N MET A 228 0.97 -1.84 14.79
CA MET A 228 -0.22 -1.33 15.46
C MET A 228 -0.79 -2.37 16.42
N GLY A 229 -1.48 -1.91 17.47
CA GLY A 229 -2.13 -2.81 18.45
C GLY A 229 -3.14 -3.77 17.83
N ASP A 230 -3.72 -3.38 16.68
CA ASP A 230 -4.66 -4.18 15.90
C ASP A 230 -3.97 -5.04 14.80
N ALA A 231 -2.64 -5.03 14.74
CA ALA A 231 -1.89 -5.78 13.74
C ALA A 231 -2.07 -7.30 13.90
N THR A 232 -1.73 -8.03 12.84
CA THR A 232 -1.78 -9.50 12.86
C THR A 232 -0.87 -10.10 13.94
N GLU A 233 -1.28 -11.20 14.54
CA GLU A 233 -0.51 -11.86 15.61
C GLU A 233 0.90 -12.29 15.13
N SER A 234 1.03 -12.65 13.85
CA SER A 234 2.32 -13.02 13.26
C SER A 234 3.32 -11.85 13.26
N LEU A 235 2.85 -10.62 13.06
CA LEU A 235 3.69 -9.41 13.14
C LEU A 235 3.99 -9.00 14.58
N LYS A 236 3.01 -9.09 15.49
CA LYS A 236 3.20 -8.77 16.93
C LYS A 236 4.23 -9.67 17.61
N GLN A 237 4.38 -10.92 17.14
CA GLN A 237 5.41 -11.83 17.63
C GLN A 237 6.82 -11.46 17.19
N ARG A 238 6.96 -10.62 16.17
CA ARG A 238 8.26 -10.28 15.54
C ARG A 238 8.72 -8.85 15.80
N PHE A 239 7.78 -7.95 16.05
CA PHE A 239 8.05 -6.52 16.20
C PHE A 239 7.40 -5.95 17.46
N PRO A 240 8.01 -4.91 18.07
CA PRO A 240 7.36 -4.17 19.15
C PRO A 240 6.05 -3.56 18.67
N SER A 241 5.04 -3.53 19.53
CA SER A 241 3.73 -2.99 19.20
C SER A 241 3.42 -1.72 19.99
N THR A 242 2.74 -0.78 19.32
CA THR A 242 2.07 0.35 19.98
C THR A 242 0.61 0.01 20.30
N THR A 243 -0.20 0.99 20.67
CA THR A 243 -1.64 0.80 20.91
C THR A 243 -2.44 0.73 19.58
N SER A 244 -3.74 0.44 19.68
CA SER A 244 -4.66 0.40 18.54
C SER A 244 -4.72 1.74 17.81
N ILE A 245 -5.06 1.70 16.53
CA ILE A 245 -5.37 2.91 15.74
C ILE A 245 -6.51 3.72 16.39
N TYR A 246 -7.43 3.07 17.10
CA TYR A 246 -8.52 3.71 17.83
C TYR A 246 -8.10 4.31 19.17
N ASP A 247 -6.92 3.91 19.68
CA ASP A 247 -6.34 4.33 20.97
C ASP A 247 -5.08 5.18 20.77
N ASN A 248 -5.05 6.01 19.73
CA ASN A 248 -3.96 6.92 19.42
C ASN A 248 -2.61 6.23 19.11
N GLY A 249 -2.61 5.04 18.52
CA GLY A 249 -1.43 4.19 18.34
C GLY A 249 -0.23 4.90 17.72
N ILE A 250 -0.42 5.70 16.67
CA ILE A 250 0.68 6.47 16.05
C ILE A 250 1.30 7.46 17.03
N ALA A 251 0.47 8.27 17.71
CA ALA A 251 0.98 9.27 18.64
C ALA A 251 1.70 8.63 19.83
N ASN A 252 1.16 7.52 20.34
CA ASN A 252 1.77 6.78 21.45
C ASN A 252 3.11 6.15 21.05
N GLY A 253 3.16 5.45 19.90
CA GLY A 253 4.40 4.86 19.41
C GLY A 253 5.50 5.90 19.15
N LEU A 254 5.16 7.06 18.58
CA LEU A 254 6.11 8.14 18.37
C LEU A 254 6.64 8.74 19.68
N LYS A 255 5.80 8.82 20.74
CA LYS A 255 6.22 9.24 22.08
C LYS A 255 7.14 8.23 22.74
N GLU A 256 6.79 6.95 22.68
CA GLU A 256 7.61 5.86 23.24
C GLU A 256 9.00 5.82 22.62
N LEU A 257 9.10 6.16 21.32
CA LEU A 257 10.36 6.28 20.59
C LEU A 257 11.09 7.62 20.87
N GLY A 258 10.50 8.53 21.64
CA GLY A 258 11.09 9.86 21.90
C GLY A 258 11.15 10.78 20.69
N LEU A 259 10.34 10.53 19.67
CA LEU A 259 10.30 11.34 18.43
C LEU A 259 9.43 12.59 18.58
N ILE A 260 8.44 12.53 19.45
CA ILE A 260 7.59 13.65 19.87
C ILE A 260 7.42 13.65 21.39
N LYS A 261 6.94 14.77 21.97
CA LYS A 261 6.66 14.92 23.41
C LYS A 261 5.23 14.53 23.75
#